data_bc690ba521b86406ad8f6908215674ef
#
_entry.id   bc690ba521b86406ad8f6908215674ef
#
_cell.length_a   1.000
_cell.length_b   1.000
_cell.length_c   1.000
_cell.angle_alpha   90.00
_cell.angle_beta   90.00
_cell.angle_gamma   90.00
#
_symmetry.space_group_name_H-M   'P 1'
#
loop_
_entity.id
_entity.type
_entity.pdbx_description
1 polymer ?
#
loop_
_entity_poly.entity_id
_entity_poly.type
_entity_poly.pdbx_seq_one_letter_code
_entity_poly.pdbx_strand_id
1 'polypeptide(L)'
;NVNGIRACLTKGFKDFFDSIDADFFCIQETKMQEDQIDLTINSILEDYNQYWNSAEKKGYSGTAIFCKEKPLNVTYGLGIEEHDNEGRIITLEYDKFYLVNCYTPNSKRELERLDYRQVWEDEVRKYLKRLEESKPVIYCGDLNVAHKEIDLKNPKTNHFSAGFTDEEREKMTELLNEGFIDTYRYLYPEKEEAYTWWSYMRQAREKNIGWRIDYFIVSGSIKDKIEDAKIHSDILGSDHCPIELDITL
;
A
#
# COMPACT_ATOMS: atom_id res chain seq x y z
N ASN A 1 -4.92 3.29 0.74
CA ASN A 1 -5.53 3.69 -0.53
C ASN A 1 -6.66 4.68 -0.25
N VAL A 2 -6.61 5.84 -0.87
CA VAL A 2 -7.57 6.94 -0.64
C VAL A 2 -8.70 6.99 -1.67
N ASN A 3 -8.61 6.18 -2.71
CA ASN A 3 -9.59 6.14 -3.81
C ASN A 3 -9.95 7.56 -4.30
N GLY A 4 -8.91 8.34 -4.62
CA GLY A 4 -9.00 9.74 -4.98
C GLY A 4 -8.82 10.67 -3.78
N ILE A 5 -7.66 11.34 -3.69
CA ILE A 5 -7.34 12.19 -2.54
C ILE A 5 -8.31 13.36 -2.40
N ARG A 6 -8.76 13.97 -3.50
CA ARG A 6 -9.69 15.10 -3.46
C ARG A 6 -11.04 14.71 -2.84
N ALA A 7 -11.56 13.54 -3.20
CA ALA A 7 -12.78 13.00 -2.59
C ALA A 7 -12.59 12.66 -1.12
N CYS A 8 -11.46 12.03 -0.78
CA CYS A 8 -11.13 11.63 0.59
C CYS A 8 -10.99 12.84 1.53
N LEU A 9 -10.45 13.96 1.03
CA LEU A 9 -10.35 15.21 1.78
C LEU A 9 -11.71 15.74 2.25
N THR A 10 -12.75 15.52 1.49
CA THR A 10 -14.12 15.93 1.89
C THR A 10 -14.77 14.98 2.88
N LYS A 11 -14.12 13.87 3.21
CA LYS A 11 -14.66 12.78 4.02
C LYS A 11 -13.83 12.48 5.28
N GLY A 12 -13.08 13.47 5.78
CA GLY A 12 -12.37 13.37 7.04
C GLY A 12 -10.90 12.99 6.97
N PHE A 13 -10.27 13.00 5.81
CA PHE A 13 -8.85 12.71 5.66
C PHE A 13 -7.98 13.55 6.60
N LYS A 14 -8.22 14.87 6.64
CA LYS A 14 -7.44 15.80 7.46
C LYS A 14 -7.47 15.44 8.94
N ASP A 15 -8.64 15.11 9.47
CA ASP A 15 -8.80 14.80 10.90
C ASP A 15 -7.98 13.56 11.29
N PHE A 16 -8.01 12.52 10.48
CA PHE A 16 -7.18 11.34 10.72
C PHE A 16 -5.70 11.66 10.54
N PHE A 17 -5.33 12.34 9.46
CA PHE A 17 -3.95 12.72 9.17
C PHE A 17 -3.32 13.51 10.32
N ASP A 18 -4.02 14.50 10.84
CA ASP A 18 -3.55 15.30 11.98
C ASP A 18 -3.48 14.48 13.28
N SER A 19 -4.47 13.63 13.53
CA SER A 19 -4.56 12.84 14.76
C SER A 19 -3.51 11.75 14.87
N ILE A 20 -3.18 11.10 13.76
CA ILE A 20 -2.17 10.02 13.74
C ILE A 20 -0.75 10.56 13.89
N ASP A 21 -0.49 11.78 13.42
CA ASP A 21 0.79 12.44 13.50
C ASP A 21 1.97 11.54 13.11
N ALA A 22 1.81 10.82 12.00
CA ALA A 22 2.78 9.82 11.55
C ALA A 22 4.08 10.46 11.04
N ASP A 23 5.22 9.79 11.23
CA ASP A 23 6.49 10.21 10.63
C ASP A 23 6.46 10.06 9.10
N PHE A 24 5.76 9.04 8.62
CA PHE A 24 5.54 8.76 7.20
C PHE A 24 4.07 8.45 6.96
N PHE A 25 3.48 9.12 6.00
CA PHE A 25 2.11 8.86 5.59
C PHE A 25 2.10 8.56 4.09
N CYS A 26 1.79 7.31 3.74
CA CYS A 26 1.83 6.81 2.37
C CYS A 26 0.41 6.63 1.85
N ILE A 27 0.12 7.17 0.67
CA ILE A 27 -1.19 7.02 0.04
C ILE A 27 -1.07 6.41 -1.35
N GLN A 28 -2.11 5.71 -1.76
CA GLN A 28 -2.22 5.08 -3.08
C GLN A 28 -3.54 5.52 -3.71
N GLU A 29 -3.59 5.43 -5.03
CA GLU A 29 -4.74 5.80 -5.83
C GLU A 29 -5.17 7.27 -5.60
N THR A 30 -4.20 8.16 -5.78
CA THR A 30 -4.41 9.60 -5.59
C THR A 30 -5.37 10.17 -6.63
N LYS A 31 -5.40 9.61 -7.84
CA LYS A 31 -6.21 10.08 -8.99
C LYS A 31 -6.00 11.56 -9.29
N MET A 32 -4.79 12.04 -9.06
CA MET A 32 -4.47 13.46 -9.14
C MET A 32 -3.13 13.70 -9.82
N GLN A 33 -3.04 14.75 -10.61
CA GLN A 33 -1.79 15.22 -11.22
C GLN A 33 -1.15 16.28 -10.33
N GLU A 34 0.18 16.49 -10.47
CA GLU A 34 0.90 17.47 -9.67
C GLU A 34 0.37 18.90 -9.84
N ASP A 35 -0.07 19.26 -11.04
CA ASP A 35 -0.65 20.59 -11.33
C ASP A 35 -2.01 20.81 -10.67
N GLN A 36 -2.60 19.77 -10.07
CA GLN A 36 -3.86 19.83 -9.33
C GLN A 36 -3.69 19.96 -7.82
N ILE A 37 -2.44 19.95 -7.33
CA ILE A 37 -2.13 20.17 -5.91
C ILE A 37 -2.40 21.64 -5.60
N ASP A 38 -3.41 21.91 -4.79
CA ASP A 38 -3.88 23.24 -4.48
C ASP A 38 -3.44 23.72 -3.09
N LEU A 39 -3.84 24.95 -2.74
CA LEU A 39 -3.54 25.55 -1.45
C LEU A 39 -4.14 24.76 -0.27
N THR A 40 -5.28 24.10 -0.48
CA THR A 40 -5.92 23.30 0.57
C THR A 40 -5.05 22.12 0.95
N ILE A 41 -4.55 21.37 -0.05
CA ILE A 41 -3.66 20.24 0.17
C ILE A 41 -2.36 20.70 0.79
N ASN A 42 -1.75 21.76 0.26
CA ASN A 42 -0.50 22.31 0.80
C ASN A 42 -0.64 22.78 2.24
N SER A 43 -1.78 23.36 2.61
CA SER A 43 -2.05 23.78 3.99
C SER A 43 -2.11 22.61 4.97
N ILE A 44 -2.71 21.50 4.56
CA ILE A 44 -2.79 20.25 5.37
C ILE A 44 -1.39 19.67 5.58
N LEU A 45 -0.52 19.78 4.56
CA LEU A 45 0.80 19.18 4.53
C LEU A 45 1.93 20.15 4.84
N GLU A 46 1.63 21.31 5.46
CA GLU A 46 2.58 22.41 5.67
C GLU A 46 3.87 21.96 6.36
N ASP A 47 3.78 21.05 7.35
CA ASP A 47 4.91 20.54 8.11
C ASP A 47 5.54 19.27 7.53
N TYR A 48 5.17 18.90 6.31
CA TYR A 48 5.60 17.66 5.67
C TYR A 48 6.33 17.91 4.36
N ASN A 49 7.35 17.08 4.09
CA ASN A 49 7.91 16.94 2.76
C ASN A 49 6.96 16.06 1.93
N GLN A 50 6.68 16.46 0.69
CA GLN A 50 5.71 15.81 -0.18
C GLN A 50 6.40 15.22 -1.40
N TYR A 51 6.09 13.98 -1.72
CA TYR A 51 6.57 13.29 -2.93
C TYR A 51 5.38 12.63 -3.61
N TRP A 52 5.13 13.04 -4.87
CA TRP A 52 3.99 12.60 -5.65
C TRP A 52 4.49 11.89 -6.91
N ASN A 53 3.86 10.78 -7.26
CA ASN A 53 4.09 10.06 -8.51
C ASN A 53 2.75 9.81 -9.19
N SER A 54 2.46 10.60 -10.22
CA SER A 54 1.19 10.55 -10.93
C SER A 54 1.28 9.64 -12.14
N ALA A 55 0.16 8.99 -12.51
CA ALA A 55 0.06 8.28 -13.77
C ALA A 55 0.04 9.26 -14.95
N GLU A 56 0.49 8.82 -16.12
CA GLU A 56 0.32 9.58 -17.36
C GLU A 56 -1.15 9.82 -17.68
N LYS A 57 -1.98 8.80 -17.41
CA LYS A 57 -3.43 8.89 -17.56
C LYS A 57 -4.02 9.70 -16.40
N LYS A 58 -4.68 10.82 -16.71
CA LYS A 58 -5.34 11.70 -15.74
C LYS A 58 -6.48 10.96 -15.00
N GLY A 59 -6.62 11.25 -13.71
CA GLY A 59 -7.70 10.70 -12.88
C GLY A 59 -7.59 9.20 -12.61
N TYR A 60 -6.39 8.64 -12.71
CA TYR A 60 -6.12 7.21 -12.58
C TYR A 60 -4.87 6.95 -11.77
N SER A 61 -4.90 5.92 -10.89
CA SER A 61 -3.72 5.48 -10.13
C SER A 61 -3.04 6.60 -9.34
N GLY A 62 -1.71 6.59 -9.24
CA GLY A 62 -0.92 7.58 -8.54
C GLY A 62 -0.66 7.23 -7.08
N THR A 63 0.54 7.61 -6.60
CA THR A 63 0.97 7.42 -5.21
C THR A 63 1.56 8.71 -4.67
N ALA A 64 1.60 8.82 -3.33
CA ALA A 64 2.30 9.92 -2.67
C ALA A 64 2.83 9.47 -1.31
N ILE A 65 3.90 10.13 -0.85
CA ILE A 65 4.43 10.00 0.50
C ILE A 65 4.57 11.39 1.11
N PHE A 66 4.12 11.52 2.34
CA PHE A 66 4.31 12.72 3.16
C PHE A 66 5.17 12.33 4.35
N CYS A 67 6.29 13.02 4.58
CA CYS A 67 7.23 12.67 5.63
C CYS A 67 7.74 13.92 6.38
N LYS A 68 7.99 13.76 7.68
CA LYS A 68 8.53 14.81 8.53
C LYS A 68 10.00 15.05 8.26
N GLU A 69 10.77 13.98 8.16
CA GLU A 69 12.21 14.05 7.90
C GLU A 69 12.49 13.93 6.40
N LYS A 70 13.32 14.82 5.88
CA LYS A 70 13.72 14.80 4.48
C LYS A 70 14.59 13.57 4.16
N PRO A 71 14.26 12.77 3.14
CA PRO A 71 15.08 11.62 2.75
C PRO A 71 16.41 12.04 2.13
N LEU A 72 17.37 11.13 2.14
CA LEU A 72 18.65 11.27 1.43
C LEU A 72 18.45 11.27 -0.08
N ASN A 73 17.50 10.44 -0.57
CA ASN A 73 17.19 10.31 -1.98
C ASN A 73 15.74 9.87 -2.18
N VAL A 74 15.18 10.22 -3.33
CA VAL A 74 13.83 9.81 -3.76
C VAL A 74 13.92 9.19 -5.14
N THR A 75 13.31 8.02 -5.32
CA THR A 75 13.23 7.33 -6.61
C THR A 75 11.77 7.06 -6.95
N TYR A 76 11.40 7.29 -8.21
CA TYR A 76 10.06 7.06 -8.73
C TYR A 76 10.07 5.87 -9.68
N GLY A 77 9.21 4.88 -9.43
CA GLY A 77 9.11 3.69 -10.27
C GLY A 77 10.21 2.66 -10.02
N LEU A 78 10.31 1.71 -10.95
CA LEU A 78 11.24 0.58 -10.93
C LEU A 78 12.47 0.80 -11.82
N GLY A 79 12.45 1.84 -12.64
CA GLY A 79 13.44 2.02 -13.73
C GLY A 79 13.11 1.21 -14.98
N ILE A 80 11.85 0.79 -15.14
CA ILE A 80 11.36 -0.01 -16.26
C ILE A 80 10.18 0.76 -16.89
N GLU A 81 10.37 1.26 -18.10
CA GLU A 81 9.42 2.15 -18.78
C GLU A 81 7.99 1.60 -18.80
N GLU A 82 7.82 0.33 -19.16
CA GLU A 82 6.49 -0.29 -19.26
C GLU A 82 5.74 -0.39 -17.91
N HIS A 83 6.47 -0.30 -16.79
CA HIS A 83 5.91 -0.37 -15.45
C HIS A 83 5.78 0.99 -14.75
N ASP A 84 6.44 2.02 -15.28
CA ASP A 84 6.61 3.29 -14.57
C ASP A 84 5.67 4.41 -15.03
N ASN A 85 4.73 4.12 -15.91
CA ASN A 85 3.80 5.11 -16.46
C ASN A 85 2.48 5.27 -15.70
N GLU A 86 2.27 4.50 -14.64
CA GLU A 86 1.03 4.53 -13.85
C GLU A 86 1.22 5.11 -12.43
N GLY A 87 2.40 5.64 -12.10
CA GLY A 87 2.65 6.31 -10.82
C GLY A 87 2.49 5.40 -9.61
N ARG A 88 3.03 4.17 -9.65
CA ARG A 88 2.72 3.13 -8.68
C ARG A 88 3.72 2.96 -7.55
N ILE A 89 4.95 3.46 -7.70
CA ILE A 89 6.01 3.25 -6.71
C ILE A 89 6.78 4.53 -6.44
N ILE A 90 6.99 4.81 -5.15
CA ILE A 90 7.93 5.83 -4.65
C ILE A 90 8.83 5.16 -3.63
N THR A 91 10.14 5.36 -3.76
CA THR A 91 11.14 4.90 -2.79
C THR A 91 11.82 6.10 -2.14
N LEU A 92 11.79 6.15 -0.81
CA LEU A 92 12.57 7.10 -0.02
C LEU A 92 13.76 6.37 0.59
N GLU A 93 14.95 6.95 0.47
CA GLU A 93 16.17 6.45 1.13
C GLU A 93 16.47 7.25 2.38
N TYR A 94 16.64 6.56 3.49
CA TYR A 94 17.15 7.09 4.75
C TYR A 94 18.47 6.41 5.11
N ASP A 95 19.14 6.91 6.14
CA ASP A 95 20.43 6.35 6.55
C ASP A 95 20.35 4.85 6.89
N LYS A 96 19.29 4.44 7.57
CA LYS A 96 19.14 3.07 8.10
C LYS A 96 18.20 2.17 7.31
N PHE A 97 17.40 2.70 6.38
CA PHE A 97 16.37 1.93 5.68
C PHE A 97 15.90 2.60 4.40
N TYR A 98 15.21 1.82 3.56
CA TYR A 98 14.39 2.32 2.47
C TYR A 98 12.90 2.18 2.84
N LEU A 99 12.12 3.19 2.49
CA LEU A 99 10.66 3.13 2.53
C LEU A 99 10.13 3.09 1.10
N VAL A 100 9.40 2.03 0.75
CA VAL A 100 8.81 1.85 -0.57
C VAL A 100 7.29 1.85 -0.44
N ASN A 101 6.63 2.85 -1.04
CA ASN A 101 5.18 2.92 -1.14
C ASN A 101 4.74 2.38 -2.51
N CYS A 102 3.79 1.48 -2.51
CA CYS A 102 3.35 0.78 -3.72
C CYS A 102 1.84 0.74 -3.86
N TYR A 103 1.38 0.91 -5.10
CA TYR A 103 0.03 0.59 -5.53
C TYR A 103 0.08 -0.47 -6.62
N THR A 104 -0.10 -1.72 -6.23
CA THR A 104 -0.05 -2.86 -7.15
C THR A 104 -1.19 -2.80 -8.16
N PRO A 105 -0.93 -3.05 -9.47
CA PRO A 105 -1.99 -3.06 -10.46
C PRO A 105 -3.05 -4.13 -10.15
N ASN A 106 -4.32 -3.75 -10.20
CA ASN A 106 -5.43 -4.67 -10.08
C ASN A 106 -5.53 -5.54 -11.33
N SER A 107 -5.78 -6.84 -11.17
CA SER A 107 -5.92 -7.76 -12.30
C SER A 107 -7.23 -7.58 -13.08
N LYS A 108 -8.14 -6.76 -12.57
CA LYS A 108 -9.48 -6.45 -13.07
C LYS A 108 -10.44 -7.64 -13.03
N ARG A 109 -11.73 -7.35 -13.22
CA ARG A 109 -12.81 -8.30 -13.00
C ARG A 109 -12.70 -9.57 -13.86
N GLU A 110 -12.35 -9.42 -15.12
CA GLU A 110 -12.20 -10.53 -16.06
C GLU A 110 -10.75 -11.05 -16.12
N LEU A 111 -9.90 -10.64 -15.16
CA LEU A 111 -8.50 -11.01 -15.06
C LEU A 111 -7.65 -10.64 -16.28
N GLU A 112 -8.09 -9.63 -17.04
CA GLU A 112 -7.41 -9.21 -18.27
C GLU A 112 -6.01 -8.64 -18.04
N ARG A 113 -5.67 -8.23 -16.81
CA ARG A 113 -4.33 -7.78 -16.44
C ARG A 113 -3.55 -8.77 -15.55
N LEU A 114 -4.04 -9.99 -15.38
CA LEU A 114 -3.39 -10.97 -14.49
C LEU A 114 -1.97 -11.31 -14.95
N ASP A 115 -1.76 -11.57 -16.24
CA ASP A 115 -0.44 -11.90 -16.77
C ASP A 115 0.55 -10.73 -16.62
N TYR A 116 0.11 -9.52 -16.95
CA TYR A 116 0.91 -8.30 -16.74
C TYR A 116 1.32 -8.15 -15.27
N ARG A 117 0.37 -8.32 -14.36
CA ARG A 117 0.60 -8.18 -12.92
C ARG A 117 1.65 -9.17 -12.42
N GLN A 118 1.67 -10.39 -12.93
CA GLN A 118 2.66 -11.36 -12.47
C GLN A 118 4.08 -10.97 -12.85
N VAL A 119 4.28 -10.48 -14.07
CA VAL A 119 5.57 -9.93 -14.52
C VAL A 119 5.96 -8.73 -13.67
N TRP A 120 5.00 -7.83 -13.42
CA TRP A 120 5.20 -6.64 -12.59
C TRP A 120 5.63 -7.01 -11.17
N GLU A 121 4.99 -7.99 -10.55
CA GLU A 121 5.35 -8.44 -9.20
C GLU A 121 6.72 -9.11 -9.13
N ASP A 122 7.13 -9.84 -10.16
CA ASP A 122 8.48 -10.39 -10.23
C ASP A 122 9.52 -9.27 -10.28
N GLU A 123 9.28 -8.22 -11.03
CA GLU A 123 10.18 -7.07 -11.11
C GLU A 123 10.23 -6.29 -9.79
N VAL A 124 9.10 -6.14 -9.10
CA VAL A 124 9.06 -5.52 -7.77
C VAL A 124 9.88 -6.35 -6.76
N ARG A 125 9.70 -7.65 -6.74
CA ARG A 125 10.46 -8.54 -5.84
C ARG A 125 11.97 -8.42 -6.07
N LYS A 126 12.40 -8.41 -7.32
CA LYS A 126 13.82 -8.18 -7.69
C LYS A 126 14.30 -6.81 -7.22
N TYR A 127 13.49 -5.79 -7.42
CA TYR A 127 13.79 -4.42 -7.00
C TYR A 127 13.98 -4.32 -5.47
N LEU A 128 13.07 -4.89 -4.69
CA LEU A 128 13.16 -4.91 -3.23
C LEU A 128 14.42 -5.66 -2.76
N LYS A 129 14.76 -6.76 -3.41
CA LYS A 129 15.99 -7.52 -3.09
C LYS A 129 17.26 -6.72 -3.38
N ARG A 130 17.28 -5.94 -4.46
CA ARG A 130 18.43 -5.05 -4.76
C ARG A 130 18.58 -3.96 -3.70
N LEU A 131 17.49 -3.35 -3.27
CA LEU A 131 17.52 -2.36 -2.18
C LEU A 131 18.05 -2.98 -0.89
N GLU A 132 17.60 -4.19 -0.59
CA GLU A 132 17.97 -4.91 0.64
C GLU A 132 19.46 -5.25 0.72
N GLU A 133 20.18 -5.31 -0.40
CA GLU A 133 21.63 -5.47 -0.42
C GLU A 133 22.36 -4.36 0.34
N SER A 134 21.77 -3.16 0.38
CA SER A 134 22.37 -1.99 1.05
C SER A 134 21.79 -1.72 2.42
N LYS A 135 20.47 -1.78 2.56
CA LYS A 135 19.74 -1.42 3.78
C LYS A 135 18.44 -2.23 3.88
N PRO A 136 17.92 -2.45 5.08
CA PRO A 136 16.59 -3.05 5.23
C PRO A 136 15.51 -2.19 4.56
N VAL A 137 14.45 -2.86 4.13
CA VAL A 137 13.34 -2.26 3.39
C VAL A 137 12.06 -2.35 4.21
N ILE A 138 11.32 -1.25 4.25
CA ILE A 138 9.91 -1.20 4.65
C ILE A 138 9.10 -1.00 3.37
N TYR A 139 8.31 -2.00 3.02
CA TYR A 139 7.48 -2.03 1.82
C TYR A 139 6.02 -1.99 2.22
N CYS A 140 5.30 -0.99 1.76
CA CYS A 140 3.91 -0.81 2.16
C CYS A 140 3.01 -0.40 1.00
N GLY A 141 1.73 -0.52 1.21
CA GLY A 141 0.72 -0.01 0.32
C GLY A 141 -0.41 -0.97 0.04
N ASP A 142 -1.16 -0.65 -1.01
CA ASP A 142 -2.21 -1.51 -1.53
C ASP A 142 -1.60 -2.53 -2.48
N LEU A 143 -1.48 -3.77 -2.02
CA LEU A 143 -0.88 -4.86 -2.79
C LEU A 143 -1.93 -5.68 -3.56
N ASN A 144 -3.19 -5.29 -3.48
CA ASN A 144 -4.29 -5.88 -4.26
C ASN A 144 -4.36 -7.42 -4.19
N VAL A 145 -4.01 -8.00 -3.04
CA VAL A 145 -4.10 -9.44 -2.81
C VAL A 145 -4.41 -9.73 -1.35
N ALA A 146 -5.36 -10.62 -1.10
CA ALA A 146 -5.53 -11.30 0.17
C ALA A 146 -4.66 -12.57 0.13
N HIS A 147 -3.65 -12.68 0.99
CA HIS A 147 -2.65 -13.75 0.88
C HIS A 147 -3.20 -15.13 1.20
N LYS A 148 -3.89 -15.27 2.33
CA LYS A 148 -4.42 -16.54 2.84
C LYS A 148 -5.93 -16.49 2.99
N GLU A 149 -6.57 -17.65 3.20
CA GLU A 149 -8.02 -17.72 3.42
C GLU A 149 -8.50 -16.90 4.62
N ILE A 150 -7.67 -16.73 5.65
CA ILE A 150 -7.95 -15.87 6.80
C ILE A 150 -8.05 -14.38 6.43
N ASP A 151 -7.51 -13.99 5.30
CA ASP A 151 -7.40 -12.59 4.87
C ASP A 151 -8.63 -12.05 4.12
N LEU A 152 -9.65 -12.87 3.93
CA LEU A 152 -10.93 -12.41 3.35
C LEU A 152 -12.11 -13.21 3.92
N LYS A 153 -13.29 -12.59 3.87
CA LYS A 153 -14.51 -13.18 4.47
C LYS A 153 -15.01 -14.43 3.75
N ASN A 154 -14.95 -14.45 2.42
CA ASN A 154 -15.53 -15.53 1.60
C ASN A 154 -14.49 -16.18 0.68
N PRO A 155 -13.49 -16.89 1.22
CA PRO A 155 -12.40 -17.43 0.38
C PRO A 155 -12.90 -18.45 -0.65
N LYS A 156 -13.84 -19.32 -0.29
CA LYS A 156 -14.28 -20.42 -1.17
C LYS A 156 -14.88 -19.95 -2.50
N THR A 157 -15.51 -18.79 -2.53
CA THR A 157 -16.17 -18.25 -3.71
C THR A 157 -15.31 -17.27 -4.50
N ASN A 158 -14.08 -17.00 -4.05
CA ASN A 158 -13.23 -15.94 -4.60
C ASN A 158 -11.90 -16.43 -5.22
N HIS A 159 -11.70 -17.74 -5.37
CA HIS A 159 -10.47 -18.28 -5.96
C HIS A 159 -10.19 -17.83 -7.41
N PHE A 160 -11.22 -17.40 -8.12
CA PHE A 160 -11.10 -16.87 -9.48
C PHE A 160 -11.37 -15.35 -9.55
N SER A 161 -11.44 -14.70 -8.41
CA SER A 161 -11.62 -13.25 -8.34
C SER A 161 -10.29 -12.53 -8.27
N ALA A 162 -10.18 -11.38 -8.94
CA ALA A 162 -9.02 -10.48 -8.78
C ALA A 162 -8.77 -10.20 -7.30
N GLY A 163 -7.52 -10.33 -6.87
CA GLY A 163 -7.10 -10.19 -5.48
C GLY A 163 -7.05 -11.49 -4.68
N PHE A 164 -7.55 -12.61 -5.22
CA PHE A 164 -7.47 -13.91 -4.54
C PHE A 164 -7.24 -15.09 -5.49
N THR A 165 -6.75 -14.84 -6.69
CA THR A 165 -6.33 -15.92 -7.59
C THR A 165 -5.11 -16.64 -7.01
N ASP A 166 -4.95 -17.90 -7.37
CA ASP A 166 -3.78 -18.68 -6.94
C ASP A 166 -2.47 -18.03 -7.38
N GLU A 167 -2.46 -17.45 -8.58
CA GLU A 167 -1.30 -16.77 -9.17
C GLU A 167 -0.92 -15.53 -8.36
N GLU A 168 -1.88 -14.71 -7.97
CA GLU A 168 -1.63 -13.50 -7.16
C GLU A 168 -1.14 -13.86 -5.76
N ARG A 169 -1.76 -14.86 -5.14
CA ARG A 169 -1.36 -15.36 -3.82
C ARG A 169 0.04 -15.97 -3.84
N GLU A 170 0.38 -16.69 -4.88
CA GLU A 170 1.72 -17.28 -5.04
C GLU A 170 2.80 -16.20 -5.12
N LYS A 171 2.55 -15.08 -5.80
CA LYS A 171 3.51 -13.97 -5.83
C LYS A 171 3.76 -13.37 -4.45
N MET A 172 2.75 -13.28 -3.61
CA MET A 172 2.94 -12.87 -2.21
C MET A 172 3.77 -13.91 -1.45
N THR A 173 3.51 -15.19 -1.65
CA THR A 173 4.28 -16.28 -1.04
C THR A 173 5.74 -16.23 -1.47
N GLU A 174 6.02 -16.01 -2.76
CA GLU A 174 7.38 -15.85 -3.28
C GLU A 174 8.10 -14.66 -2.62
N LEU A 175 7.41 -13.53 -2.47
CA LEU A 175 7.96 -12.35 -1.80
C LEU A 175 8.35 -12.67 -0.35
N LEU A 176 7.46 -13.28 0.41
CA LEU A 176 7.71 -13.62 1.81
C LEU A 176 8.80 -14.70 1.96
N ASN A 177 8.90 -15.61 1.00
CA ASN A 177 9.97 -16.65 0.99
C ASN A 177 11.37 -16.06 0.75
N GLU A 178 11.47 -14.84 0.25
CA GLU A 178 12.74 -14.11 0.13
C GLU A 178 13.26 -13.56 1.48
N GLY A 179 12.49 -13.76 2.56
CA GLY A 179 12.85 -13.32 3.90
C GLY A 179 12.12 -12.08 4.38
N PHE A 180 11.15 -11.59 3.62
CA PHE A 180 10.29 -10.48 4.03
C PHE A 180 9.19 -10.95 4.99
N ILE A 181 8.74 -10.04 5.86
CA ILE A 181 7.78 -10.30 6.93
C ILE A 181 6.51 -9.47 6.69
N ASP A 182 5.36 -10.14 6.61
CA ASP A 182 4.05 -9.50 6.71
C ASP A 182 3.83 -9.13 8.19
N THR A 183 3.99 -7.86 8.53
CA THR A 183 4.07 -7.41 9.93
C THR A 183 2.79 -7.68 10.71
N TYR A 184 1.63 -7.46 10.10
CA TYR A 184 0.36 -7.73 10.78
C TYR A 184 0.22 -9.21 11.11
N ARG A 185 0.47 -10.08 10.13
CA ARG A 185 0.31 -11.53 10.30
C ARG A 185 1.41 -12.12 11.19
N TYR A 186 2.57 -11.50 11.23
CA TYR A 186 3.65 -11.86 12.16
C TYR A 186 3.24 -11.63 13.62
N LEU A 187 2.61 -10.49 13.90
CA LEU A 187 2.15 -10.17 15.27
C LEU A 187 0.84 -10.86 15.64
N TYR A 188 -0.05 -11.03 14.67
CA TYR A 188 -1.40 -11.54 14.87
C TYR A 188 -1.68 -12.71 13.92
N PRO A 189 -0.98 -13.86 14.08
CA PRO A 189 -1.01 -14.95 13.07
C PRO A 189 -2.39 -15.60 12.91
N GLU A 190 -3.25 -15.54 13.94
CA GLU A 190 -4.55 -16.19 13.94
C GLU A 190 -5.73 -15.21 14.02
N LYS A 191 -5.48 -13.91 13.90
CA LYS A 191 -6.53 -12.89 13.99
C LYS A 191 -7.43 -12.96 12.78
N GLU A 192 -8.66 -13.41 12.99
CA GLU A 192 -9.72 -13.47 11.98
C GLU A 192 -10.43 -12.13 11.81
N GLU A 193 -11.13 -11.97 10.70
CA GLU A 193 -11.98 -10.81 10.41
C GLU A 193 -11.24 -9.45 10.48
N ALA A 194 -9.95 -9.46 10.21
CA ALA A 194 -9.10 -8.28 10.14
C ALA A 194 -8.91 -7.88 8.68
N TYR A 195 -9.65 -6.88 8.25
CA TYR A 195 -9.72 -6.47 6.84
C TYR A 195 -9.39 -5.00 6.67
N THR A 196 -8.96 -4.63 5.46
CA THR A 196 -8.54 -3.27 5.12
C THR A 196 -9.36 -2.67 3.98
N TRP A 197 -10.13 -3.49 3.27
CA TRP A 197 -10.95 -3.08 2.14
C TRP A 197 -12.30 -3.80 2.15
N TRP A 198 -13.35 -3.07 1.77
CA TRP A 198 -14.72 -3.57 1.60
C TRP A 198 -15.33 -2.98 0.35
N SER A 199 -16.06 -3.80 -0.41
CA SER A 199 -16.84 -3.29 -1.54
C SER A 199 -17.89 -2.29 -1.07
N TYR A 200 -18.18 -1.28 -1.88
CA TYR A 200 -19.32 -0.38 -1.64
C TYR A 200 -20.67 -1.07 -1.79
N MET A 201 -20.70 -2.24 -2.38
CA MET A 201 -21.94 -2.96 -2.67
C MET A 201 -22.45 -3.74 -1.45
N ARG A 202 -23.79 -3.86 -1.34
CA ARG A 202 -24.47 -4.74 -0.38
C ARG A 202 -24.09 -4.52 1.08
N GLN A 203 -23.74 -3.31 1.43
CA GLN A 203 -23.36 -2.97 2.81
C GLN A 203 -22.20 -3.85 3.34
N ALA A 204 -21.23 -4.13 2.49
CA ALA A 204 -20.13 -5.04 2.82
C ALA A 204 -19.34 -4.59 4.05
N ARG A 205 -19.08 -3.28 4.19
CA ARG A 205 -18.33 -2.76 5.34
C ARG A 205 -19.10 -2.90 6.66
N GLU A 206 -20.40 -2.59 6.67
CA GLU A 206 -21.24 -2.76 7.86
C GLU A 206 -21.32 -4.22 8.31
N LYS A 207 -21.32 -5.15 7.37
CA LYS A 207 -21.36 -6.59 7.62
C LYS A 207 -19.96 -7.20 7.82
N ASN A 208 -18.91 -6.38 7.71
CA ASN A 208 -17.51 -6.80 7.71
C ASN A 208 -17.20 -7.93 6.71
N ILE A 209 -17.76 -7.82 5.52
CA ILE A 209 -17.43 -8.70 4.40
C ILE A 209 -16.27 -8.06 3.64
N GLY A 210 -15.07 -8.22 4.16
CA GLY A 210 -13.89 -7.51 3.72
C GLY A 210 -12.74 -8.41 3.31
N TRP A 211 -11.66 -7.73 2.91
CA TRP A 211 -10.40 -8.32 2.46
C TRP A 211 -9.25 -7.55 3.09
N ARG A 212 -8.19 -8.24 3.50
CA ARG A 212 -6.94 -7.61 3.91
C ARG A 212 -6.01 -7.58 2.70
N ILE A 213 -5.90 -6.43 2.07
CA ILE A 213 -5.11 -6.22 0.84
C ILE A 213 -4.10 -5.08 0.96
N ASP A 214 -4.08 -4.37 2.07
CA ASP A 214 -3.10 -3.33 2.39
C ASP A 214 -2.13 -3.86 3.43
N TYR A 215 -0.83 -3.62 3.23
CA TYR A 215 0.23 -4.26 3.99
C TYR A 215 1.33 -3.30 4.40
N PHE A 216 1.97 -3.61 5.53
CA PHE A 216 3.35 -3.25 5.81
C PHE A 216 4.19 -4.53 5.84
N ILE A 217 5.13 -4.62 4.93
CA ILE A 217 6.06 -5.76 4.79
C ILE A 217 7.46 -5.23 5.02
N VAL A 218 8.25 -5.90 5.85
CA VAL A 218 9.60 -5.47 6.20
C VAL A 218 10.62 -6.55 5.95
N SER A 219 11.87 -6.13 5.75
CA SER A 219 13.01 -7.06 5.73
C SER A 219 13.08 -7.88 7.02
N GLY A 220 13.38 -9.17 6.90
CA GLY A 220 13.51 -10.05 8.06
C GLY A 220 14.55 -9.58 9.08
N SER A 221 15.58 -8.85 8.64
CA SER A 221 16.64 -8.31 9.51
C SER A 221 16.13 -7.30 10.54
N ILE A 222 14.97 -6.68 10.32
CA ILE A 222 14.38 -5.69 11.24
C ILE A 222 13.10 -6.17 11.90
N LYS A 223 12.76 -7.45 11.80
CA LYS A 223 11.51 -7.99 12.39
C LYS A 223 11.44 -7.75 13.90
N ASP A 224 12.55 -7.82 14.60
CA ASP A 224 12.62 -7.62 16.05
C ASP A 224 12.46 -6.15 16.45
N LYS A 225 12.43 -5.24 15.49
CA LYS A 225 12.20 -3.81 15.69
C LYS A 225 10.71 -3.43 15.58
N ILE A 226 9.85 -4.35 15.14
CA ILE A 226 8.42 -4.13 15.04
C ILE A 226 7.81 -4.05 16.43
N GLU A 227 7.14 -2.95 16.72
CA GLU A 227 6.47 -2.74 18.01
C GLU A 227 4.99 -3.09 17.91
N ASP A 228 4.30 -2.62 16.86
CA ASP A 228 2.89 -2.98 16.62
C ASP A 228 2.53 -2.77 15.14
N ALA A 229 1.41 -3.38 14.75
CA ALA A 229 0.76 -3.20 13.46
C ALA A 229 -0.74 -3.09 13.69
N LYS A 230 -1.36 -2.02 13.18
CA LYS A 230 -2.77 -1.71 13.46
C LYS A 230 -3.56 -1.56 12.17
N ILE A 231 -4.84 -1.90 12.26
CA ILE A 231 -5.84 -1.68 11.21
C ILE A 231 -6.88 -0.73 11.78
N HIS A 232 -7.01 0.47 11.21
CA HIS A 232 -7.96 1.49 11.66
C HIS A 232 -9.29 1.34 10.93
N SER A 233 -9.98 0.22 11.17
CA SER A 233 -11.20 -0.15 10.44
C SER A 233 -12.38 0.81 10.64
N ASP A 234 -12.37 1.62 11.70
CA ASP A 234 -13.36 2.62 12.03
C ASP A 234 -13.19 3.95 11.26
N ILE A 235 -12.04 4.15 10.61
CA ILE A 235 -11.76 5.37 9.84
C ILE A 235 -12.36 5.24 8.45
N LEU A 236 -13.26 6.15 8.13
CA LEU A 236 -13.99 6.22 6.87
C LEU A 236 -13.33 7.20 5.89
N GLY A 237 -13.89 7.33 4.68
CA GLY A 237 -13.43 8.28 3.66
C GLY A 237 -12.97 7.63 2.37
N SER A 238 -12.70 6.33 2.41
CA SER A 238 -12.33 5.49 1.26
C SER A 238 -13.01 4.12 1.42
N ASP A 239 -12.98 3.30 0.40
CA ASP A 239 -13.34 1.88 0.49
C ASP A 239 -12.25 1.04 1.16
N HIS A 240 -11.07 1.62 1.36
CA HIS A 240 -10.03 1.11 2.26
C HIS A 240 -10.05 1.83 3.59
N CYS A 241 -9.49 1.21 4.63
CA CYS A 241 -9.15 1.90 5.88
C CYS A 241 -7.64 2.08 6.00
N PRO A 242 -7.18 3.03 6.83
CA PRO A 242 -5.75 3.18 7.10
C PRO A 242 -5.18 1.98 7.87
N ILE A 243 -3.93 1.68 7.60
CA ILE A 243 -3.12 0.75 8.41
C ILE A 243 -1.91 1.49 8.97
N GLU A 244 -1.37 0.98 10.07
CA GLU A 244 -0.25 1.61 10.79
C GLU A 244 0.79 0.57 11.15
N LEU A 245 2.06 0.95 11.04
CA LEU A 245 3.20 0.20 11.56
C LEU A 245 3.97 1.06 12.54
N ASP A 246 4.17 0.56 13.75
CA ASP A 246 5.05 1.14 14.75
C ASP A 246 6.34 0.32 14.78
N ILE A 247 7.45 0.96 14.43
CA ILE A 247 8.77 0.32 14.33
C ILE A 247 9.86 1.29 14.76
N THR A 248 10.86 0.82 15.50
CA THR A 248 12.00 1.64 15.95
C THR A 248 13.30 1.13 15.33
N LEU A 249 13.95 1.95 14.51
CA LEU A 249 15.17 1.62 13.76
C LEU A 249 16.41 2.31 14.31
#